data_6783a12f876712beca42629ac3957b10
#
_entry.id   6783a12f876712beca42629ac3957b10
#
_cell.length_a   1.000
_cell.length_b   1.000
_cell.length_c   1.000
_cell.angle_alpha   90.00
_cell.angle_beta   90.00
_cell.angle_gamma   90.00
#
_symmetry.space_group_name_H-M   'P 1'
#
loop_
_entity.id
_entity.type
_entity.pdbx_description
1 polymer ?
#
loop_
_entity_poly.entity_id
_entity_poly.type
_entity_poly.pdbx_seq_one_letter_code
_entity_poly.pdbx_strand_id
1 'polypeptide(L)'
;SGSVIKAEASKLKSLDGKRSRWYTLDEGHTYRDDIFQKVISALPKSRDSQAFSISTAGGPEDGGLESVYYQQRRVAVDCLTDFDKLRTTFSFLANIDDEDDISDKNCWVKSSPSLGHVVTMNDYKRAFEGYEATGMLAQWERYHCCRFSKLATGWIEDAVLDPLEQDLDITKFFGKKAYLGLDLSKSMDISSCALMVWDQGKPYLFLEHWVPTKRTKYRSHASK
;
A
#
# COMPACT_ATOMS: atom_id res chain seq x y z
N SER A 1 38.84 -15.68 9.86
CA SER A 1 38.10 -14.56 9.29
C SER A 1 36.65 -14.64 9.76
N GLY A 2 36.23 -13.71 10.59
CA GLY A 2 34.85 -13.67 11.10
C GLY A 2 33.93 -12.93 10.16
N SER A 3 32.70 -13.45 9.99
CA SER A 3 31.60 -12.68 9.35
C SER A 3 31.05 -11.67 10.34
N VAL A 4 30.66 -10.50 9.85
CA VAL A 4 30.08 -9.43 10.66
C VAL A 4 28.68 -9.14 10.15
N ILE A 5 27.70 -9.15 11.05
CA ILE A 5 26.36 -8.66 10.79
C ILE A 5 26.26 -7.28 11.42
N LYS A 6 25.79 -6.29 10.65
CA LYS A 6 25.70 -4.92 11.10
C LYS A 6 24.31 -4.36 10.78
N ALA A 7 23.64 -3.82 11.79
CA ALA A 7 22.45 -3.04 11.59
C ALA A 7 22.82 -1.64 11.04
N GLU A 8 22.10 -1.18 10.04
CA GLU A 8 22.33 0.11 9.40
C GLU A 8 21.03 0.90 9.36
N ALA A 9 21.15 2.20 9.50
CA ALA A 9 20.00 3.08 9.33
C ALA A 9 19.52 3.07 7.87
N SER A 10 18.21 3.09 7.65
CA SER A 10 17.57 3.15 6.33
C SER A 10 17.70 4.54 5.68
N LYS A 11 18.96 5.03 5.57
CA LYS A 11 19.29 6.31 4.93
C LYS A 11 20.18 6.05 3.72
N LEU A 12 19.91 6.72 2.61
CA LEU A 12 20.66 6.54 1.36
C LEU A 12 22.19 6.69 1.56
N LYS A 13 22.59 7.70 2.34
CA LYS A 13 24.02 7.96 2.62
C LYS A 13 24.70 6.84 3.41
N SER A 14 23.97 6.14 4.28
CA SER A 14 24.54 5.05 5.09
C SER A 14 24.84 3.79 4.26
N LEU A 15 24.18 3.65 3.10
CA LEU A 15 24.34 2.54 2.18
C LEU A 15 25.40 2.78 1.11
N ASP A 16 25.95 4.01 1.03
CA ASP A 16 26.96 4.35 0.01
C ASP A 16 28.26 3.60 0.24
N GLY A 17 28.80 3.04 -0.85
CA GLY A 17 30.10 2.35 -0.83
C GLY A 17 30.10 0.99 -0.14
N LYS A 18 28.97 0.53 0.38
CA LYS A 18 28.87 -0.79 1.03
C LYS A 18 28.87 -1.92 0.00
N ARG A 19 29.64 -2.97 0.31
CA ARG A 19 29.73 -4.19 -0.49
C ARG A 19 29.50 -5.38 0.43
N SER A 20 28.24 -5.66 0.71
CA SER A 20 27.86 -6.82 1.51
C SER A 20 27.53 -8.00 0.60
N ARG A 21 27.79 -9.21 1.08
CA ARG A 21 27.26 -10.43 0.44
C ARG A 21 25.80 -10.65 0.76
N TRP A 22 25.32 -10.07 1.86
CA TRP A 22 23.99 -10.28 2.36
C TRP A 22 23.37 -8.98 2.79
N TYR A 23 22.17 -8.71 2.32
CA TYR A 23 21.34 -7.57 2.73
C TYR A 23 20.02 -8.12 3.25
N THR A 24 19.59 -7.68 4.42
CA THR A 24 18.24 -7.94 4.94
C THR A 24 17.51 -6.61 5.07
N LEU A 25 16.36 -6.55 4.44
CA LEU A 25 15.42 -5.44 4.49
C LEU A 25 14.21 -5.94 5.30
N ASP A 26 14.14 -5.54 6.55
CA ASP A 26 13.02 -5.86 7.43
C ASP A 26 11.96 -4.77 7.31
N GLU A 27 10.68 -5.13 7.41
CA GLU A 27 9.55 -4.23 7.17
C GLU A 27 9.63 -3.51 5.81
N GLY A 28 9.78 -4.32 4.76
CA GLY A 28 10.00 -3.84 3.39
C GLY A 28 8.97 -2.82 2.87
N HIS A 29 7.74 -2.86 3.41
CA HIS A 29 6.70 -1.88 3.06
C HIS A 29 7.03 -0.45 3.49
N THR A 30 7.89 -0.27 4.49
CA THR A 30 8.28 1.06 5.00
C THR A 30 9.41 1.71 4.20
N TYR A 31 10.07 0.95 3.31
CA TYR A 31 11.18 1.49 2.53
C TYR A 31 10.68 2.23 1.30
N ARG A 32 11.30 3.37 1.06
CA ARG A 32 11.17 4.08 -0.21
C ARG A 32 11.89 3.31 -1.33
N ASP A 33 11.38 3.42 -2.53
CA ASP A 33 11.94 2.76 -3.71
C ASP A 33 13.44 3.05 -3.92
N ASP A 34 13.89 4.27 -3.65
CA ASP A 34 15.28 4.69 -3.78
C ASP A 34 16.25 3.90 -2.88
N ILE A 35 15.83 3.50 -1.68
CA ILE A 35 16.62 2.65 -0.77
C ILE A 35 16.70 1.23 -1.33
N PHE A 36 15.59 0.68 -1.76
CA PHE A 36 15.52 -0.65 -2.33
C PHE A 36 16.38 -0.75 -3.60
N GLN A 37 16.22 0.19 -4.53
CA GLN A 37 17.02 0.24 -5.76
C GLN A 37 18.52 0.34 -5.47
N LYS A 38 18.90 1.05 -4.43
CA LYS A 38 20.28 1.16 -4.01
C LYS A 38 20.86 -0.18 -3.53
N VAL A 39 20.09 -0.94 -2.75
CA VAL A 39 20.48 -2.29 -2.33
C VAL A 39 20.61 -3.19 -3.56
N ILE A 40 19.60 -3.23 -4.44
CA ILE A 40 19.63 -4.05 -5.66
C ILE A 40 20.83 -3.70 -6.55
N SER A 41 21.13 -2.40 -6.71
CA SER A 41 22.29 -1.95 -7.51
C SER A 41 23.65 -2.28 -6.88
N ALA A 42 23.68 -2.61 -5.60
CA ALA A 42 24.91 -3.03 -4.91
C ALA A 42 25.20 -4.52 -5.08
N LEU A 43 24.19 -5.36 -5.34
CA LEU A 43 24.35 -6.82 -5.44
C LEU A 43 25.40 -7.23 -6.47
N PRO A 44 25.43 -6.72 -7.72
CA PRO A 44 26.43 -7.13 -8.70
C PRO A 44 27.88 -6.76 -8.33
N LYS A 45 28.07 -5.90 -7.33
CA LYS A 45 29.38 -5.43 -6.89
C LYS A 45 30.08 -6.41 -5.93
N SER A 46 29.40 -7.46 -5.51
CA SER A 46 29.94 -8.49 -4.64
C SER A 46 29.54 -9.86 -5.17
N ARG A 47 30.50 -10.79 -5.20
CA ARG A 47 30.24 -12.16 -5.64
C ARG A 47 29.27 -12.85 -4.68
N ASP A 48 28.33 -13.61 -5.24
CA ASP A 48 27.33 -14.41 -4.51
C ASP A 48 26.50 -13.58 -3.50
N SER A 49 26.25 -12.31 -3.85
CA SER A 49 25.46 -11.44 -2.98
C SER A 49 23.97 -11.68 -3.15
N GLN A 50 23.25 -11.55 -2.06
CA GLN A 50 21.80 -11.76 -1.99
C GLN A 50 21.14 -10.66 -1.16
N ALA A 51 19.88 -10.35 -1.50
CA ALA A 51 19.03 -9.49 -0.70
C ALA A 51 17.77 -10.25 -0.30
N PHE A 52 17.41 -10.12 0.97
CA PHE A 52 16.16 -10.60 1.53
C PHE A 52 15.31 -9.41 1.93
N SER A 53 14.06 -9.43 1.55
CA SER A 53 13.08 -8.48 2.05
C SER A 53 11.97 -9.25 2.74
N ILE A 54 11.66 -8.84 3.95
CA ILE A 54 10.59 -9.40 4.79
C ILE A 54 9.63 -8.26 5.07
N SER A 55 8.33 -8.51 4.94
CA SER A 55 7.35 -7.45 5.08
C SER A 55 5.95 -8.00 5.37
N THR A 56 5.16 -7.23 6.08
CA THR A 56 3.71 -7.30 6.03
C THR A 56 3.19 -6.47 4.85
N ALA A 57 1.89 -6.49 4.59
CA ALA A 57 1.30 -5.62 3.59
C ALA A 57 1.44 -4.15 4.00
N GLY A 58 1.78 -3.30 3.04
CA GLY A 58 1.77 -1.86 3.23
C GLY A 58 0.36 -1.27 3.21
N GLY A 59 0.26 0.03 3.50
CA GLY A 59 -0.93 0.84 3.33
C GLY A 59 -0.72 1.94 2.27
N PRO A 60 -1.75 2.74 1.98
CA PRO A 60 -1.64 3.87 1.06
C PRO A 60 -0.54 4.86 1.46
N GLU A 61 -0.30 5.01 2.77
CA GLU A 61 0.74 5.85 3.35
C GLU A 61 2.17 5.38 3.05
N ASP A 62 2.35 4.10 2.74
CA ASP A 62 3.65 3.50 2.45
C ASP A 62 4.04 3.57 0.95
N GLY A 63 3.45 4.50 0.20
CA GLY A 63 3.74 4.69 -1.22
C GLY A 63 2.82 3.89 -2.16
N GLY A 64 1.81 3.22 -1.64
CA GLY A 64 0.79 2.55 -2.45
C GLY A 64 1.38 1.53 -3.42
N LEU A 65 0.92 1.57 -4.66
CA LEU A 65 1.35 0.66 -5.73
C LEU A 65 2.83 0.82 -6.15
N GLU A 66 3.48 1.92 -5.75
CA GLU A 66 4.89 2.19 -6.03
C GLU A 66 5.80 1.72 -4.89
N SER A 67 5.23 1.19 -3.81
CA SER A 67 5.99 0.68 -2.68
C SER A 67 6.80 -0.57 -3.05
N VAL A 68 7.90 -0.78 -2.33
CA VAL A 68 8.73 -1.99 -2.45
C VAL A 68 7.90 -3.25 -2.23
N TYR A 69 6.99 -3.24 -1.28
CA TYR A 69 6.07 -4.36 -1.02
C TYR A 69 5.23 -4.71 -2.26
N TYR A 70 4.64 -3.71 -2.92
CA TYR A 70 3.80 -3.95 -4.08
C TYR A 70 4.59 -4.47 -5.28
N GLN A 71 5.80 -3.96 -5.47
CA GLN A 71 6.70 -4.45 -6.51
C GLN A 71 7.05 -5.93 -6.26
N GLN A 72 7.36 -6.29 -5.03
CA GLN A 72 7.69 -7.67 -4.65
C GLN A 72 6.48 -8.61 -4.71
N ARG A 73 5.30 -8.13 -4.31
CA ARG A 73 4.05 -8.88 -4.48
C ARG A 73 3.79 -9.18 -5.96
N ARG A 74 3.98 -8.21 -6.83
CA ARG A 74 3.81 -8.41 -8.28
C ARG A 74 4.79 -9.46 -8.81
N VAL A 75 6.05 -9.41 -8.39
CA VAL A 75 7.05 -10.44 -8.73
C VAL A 75 6.60 -11.82 -8.24
N ALA A 76 6.04 -11.93 -7.03
CA ALA A 76 5.52 -13.17 -6.49
C ALA A 76 4.38 -13.74 -7.35
N VAL A 77 3.44 -12.90 -7.74
CA VAL A 77 2.30 -13.28 -8.61
C VAL A 77 2.80 -13.68 -10.00
N ASP A 78 3.74 -12.93 -10.59
CA ASP A 78 4.32 -13.26 -11.88
C ASP A 78 5.06 -14.62 -11.86
N CYS A 79 5.69 -14.99 -10.73
CA CYS A 79 6.31 -16.30 -10.54
C CYS A 79 5.30 -17.46 -10.59
N LEU A 80 4.05 -17.24 -10.22
CA LEU A 80 3.00 -18.27 -10.29
C LEU A 80 2.60 -18.58 -11.74
N THR A 81 2.74 -17.61 -12.64
CA THR A 81 2.34 -17.75 -14.05
C THR A 81 3.52 -18.11 -14.96
N ASP A 82 4.73 -17.70 -14.63
CA ASP A 82 5.93 -17.94 -15.44
C ASP A 82 7.18 -18.00 -14.55
N PHE A 83 7.44 -19.19 -14.02
CA PHE A 83 8.58 -19.44 -13.13
C PHE A 83 9.94 -19.19 -13.81
N ASP A 84 10.02 -19.34 -15.14
CA ASP A 84 11.27 -19.17 -15.87
C ASP A 84 11.70 -17.71 -16.07
N LYS A 85 10.76 -16.77 -15.98
CA LYS A 85 11.06 -15.34 -16.12
C LYS A 85 11.96 -14.79 -15.02
N LEU A 86 11.91 -15.37 -13.82
CA LEU A 86 12.49 -14.79 -12.62
C LEU A 86 13.48 -15.71 -11.93
N ARG A 87 14.38 -16.32 -12.71
CA ARG A 87 15.41 -17.25 -12.22
C ARG A 87 16.33 -16.73 -11.12
N THR A 88 16.41 -15.40 -10.97
CA THR A 88 17.28 -14.75 -9.96
C THR A 88 16.50 -14.25 -8.75
N THR A 89 15.18 -14.37 -8.76
CA THR A 89 14.32 -13.83 -7.71
C THR A 89 13.37 -14.91 -7.23
N PHE A 90 13.37 -15.16 -5.92
CA PHE A 90 12.38 -15.98 -5.25
C PHE A 90 11.46 -15.10 -4.43
N SER A 91 10.17 -15.36 -4.47
CA SER A 91 9.20 -14.65 -3.67
C SER A 91 8.21 -15.64 -3.04
N PHE A 92 7.93 -15.45 -1.76
CA PHE A 92 6.93 -16.20 -1.01
C PHE A 92 5.90 -15.21 -0.48
N LEU A 93 4.63 -15.46 -0.77
CA LEU A 93 3.52 -14.61 -0.37
C LEU A 93 2.54 -15.43 0.45
N ALA A 94 2.32 -15.02 1.70
CA ALA A 94 1.29 -15.55 2.58
C ALA A 94 0.30 -14.42 2.87
N ASN A 95 -0.85 -14.45 2.22
CA ASN A 95 -1.91 -13.47 2.37
C ASN A 95 -3.29 -14.14 2.12
N ILE A 96 -4.35 -13.51 2.57
CA ILE A 96 -5.70 -13.88 2.14
C ILE A 96 -5.93 -13.40 0.70
N ASP A 97 -6.86 -14.04 -0.01
CA ASP A 97 -7.24 -13.63 -1.36
C ASP A 97 -8.04 -12.32 -1.36
N ASP A 98 -8.11 -11.65 -2.51
CA ASP A 98 -8.77 -10.33 -2.60
C ASP A 98 -10.29 -10.44 -2.34
N GLU A 99 -10.89 -11.60 -2.62
CA GLU A 99 -12.31 -11.90 -2.42
C GLU A 99 -12.64 -12.48 -1.03
N ASP A 100 -11.63 -12.83 -0.24
CA ASP A 100 -11.86 -13.39 1.08
C ASP A 100 -12.42 -12.35 2.05
N ASP A 101 -13.36 -12.78 2.88
CA ASP A 101 -13.83 -11.99 4.01
C ASP A 101 -12.77 -12.00 5.14
N ILE A 102 -12.31 -10.83 5.57
CA ILE A 102 -11.32 -10.68 6.65
C ILE A 102 -11.81 -11.23 8.01
N SER A 103 -13.11 -11.41 8.18
CA SER A 103 -13.73 -11.99 9.37
C SER A 103 -13.83 -13.53 9.32
N ASP A 104 -13.66 -14.13 8.14
CA ASP A 104 -13.71 -15.58 7.98
C ASP A 104 -12.41 -16.24 8.50
N LYS A 105 -12.55 -16.96 9.60
CA LYS A 105 -11.46 -17.68 10.26
C LYS A 105 -10.79 -18.72 9.37
N ASN A 106 -11.52 -19.27 8.38
CA ASN A 106 -10.98 -20.26 7.47
C ASN A 106 -9.94 -19.65 6.51
N CYS A 107 -10.03 -18.35 6.25
CA CYS A 107 -9.08 -17.65 5.38
C CYS A 107 -7.77 -17.30 6.11
N TRP A 108 -7.79 -17.17 7.43
CA TRP A 108 -6.63 -16.70 8.20
C TRP A 108 -5.39 -17.58 8.08
N VAL A 109 -5.58 -18.88 7.84
CA VAL A 109 -4.44 -19.79 7.63
C VAL A 109 -3.63 -19.46 6.37
N LYS A 110 -4.25 -18.78 5.38
CA LYS A 110 -3.56 -18.37 4.15
C LYS A 110 -2.50 -17.32 4.43
N SER A 111 -2.77 -16.39 5.34
CA SER A 111 -1.85 -15.31 5.72
C SER A 111 -0.94 -15.69 6.89
N SER A 112 -1.32 -16.66 7.70
CA SER A 112 -0.55 -17.10 8.87
C SER A 112 -0.28 -18.60 8.83
N PRO A 113 0.77 -19.04 8.10
CA PRO A 113 1.13 -20.47 8.04
C PRO A 113 1.46 -21.11 9.39
N SER A 114 1.79 -20.28 10.39
CA SER A 114 2.07 -20.73 11.78
C SER A 114 0.82 -20.89 12.64
N LEU A 115 -0.36 -20.54 12.12
CA LEU A 115 -1.63 -20.63 12.84
C LEU A 115 -1.98 -22.10 13.14
N GLY A 116 -2.24 -22.39 14.40
CA GLY A 116 -2.45 -23.76 14.90
C GLY A 116 -1.17 -24.45 15.39
N HIS A 117 0.00 -23.89 15.13
CA HIS A 117 1.30 -24.42 15.56
C HIS A 117 1.98 -23.52 16.59
N VAL A 118 2.19 -22.26 16.26
CA VAL A 118 2.84 -21.25 17.11
C VAL A 118 1.80 -20.34 17.75
N VAL A 119 0.84 -19.91 16.97
CA VAL A 119 -0.27 -19.04 17.40
C VAL A 119 -1.56 -19.85 17.36
N THR A 120 -2.36 -19.79 18.42
CA THR A 120 -3.62 -20.54 18.45
C THR A 120 -4.73 -19.77 17.72
N MET A 121 -5.73 -20.50 17.21
CA MET A 121 -6.92 -19.88 16.61
C MET A 121 -7.66 -18.98 17.60
N ASN A 122 -7.63 -19.32 18.88
CA ASN A 122 -8.26 -18.50 19.93
C ASN A 122 -7.54 -17.17 20.12
N ASP A 123 -6.20 -17.15 20.03
CA ASP A 123 -5.45 -15.91 20.15
C ASP A 123 -5.72 -15.00 18.94
N TYR A 124 -5.79 -15.59 17.76
CA TYR A 124 -6.15 -14.85 16.53
C TYR A 124 -7.56 -14.26 16.60
N LYS A 125 -8.52 -15.06 17.09
CA LYS A 125 -9.89 -14.61 17.30
C LYS A 125 -9.98 -13.43 18.26
N ARG A 126 -9.29 -13.51 19.42
CA ARG A 126 -9.24 -12.39 20.38
C ARG A 126 -8.61 -11.13 19.77
N ALA A 127 -7.56 -11.31 18.98
CA ALA A 127 -6.94 -10.18 18.28
C ALA A 127 -7.94 -9.54 17.30
N PHE A 128 -8.63 -10.32 16.48
CA PHE A 128 -9.66 -9.83 15.56
C PHE A 128 -10.75 -9.06 16.29
N GLU A 129 -11.33 -9.63 17.37
CA GLU A 129 -12.35 -8.99 18.20
C GLU A 129 -11.86 -7.64 18.78
N GLY A 130 -10.57 -7.54 19.12
CA GLY A 130 -9.96 -6.30 19.56
C GLY A 130 -9.88 -5.23 18.45
N TYR A 131 -9.49 -5.62 17.24
CA TYR A 131 -9.46 -4.70 16.10
C TYR A 131 -10.87 -4.27 15.68
N GLU A 132 -11.84 -5.18 15.71
CA GLU A 132 -13.24 -4.87 15.42
C GLU A 132 -13.82 -3.88 16.46
N ALA A 133 -13.63 -4.15 17.74
CA ALA A 133 -14.13 -3.30 18.83
C ALA A 133 -13.53 -1.87 18.80
N THR A 134 -12.33 -1.71 18.26
CA THR A 134 -11.65 -0.41 18.15
C THR A 134 -11.84 0.27 16.80
N GLY A 135 -12.58 -0.36 15.86
CA GLY A 135 -12.75 0.18 14.50
C GLY A 135 -11.48 0.12 13.64
N MET A 136 -10.51 -0.73 14.01
CA MET A 136 -9.21 -0.82 13.35
C MET A 136 -9.09 -2.02 12.39
N LEU A 137 -10.16 -2.38 11.71
CA LEU A 137 -10.17 -3.54 10.79
C LEU A 137 -9.21 -3.39 9.62
N ALA A 138 -8.91 -2.17 9.19
CA ALA A 138 -7.87 -1.91 8.18
C ALA A 138 -6.49 -2.37 8.64
N GLN A 139 -6.15 -2.18 9.92
CA GLN A 139 -4.90 -2.67 10.50
C GLN A 139 -4.91 -4.20 10.64
N TRP A 140 -6.05 -4.81 10.96
CA TRP A 140 -6.20 -6.27 10.94
C TRP A 140 -5.91 -6.82 9.54
N GLU A 141 -6.55 -6.27 8.52
CA GLU A 141 -6.36 -6.65 7.13
C GLU A 141 -4.89 -6.57 6.71
N ARG A 142 -4.22 -5.49 7.10
CA ARG A 142 -2.82 -5.24 6.76
C ARG A 142 -1.86 -6.15 7.50
N TYR A 143 -1.95 -6.23 8.83
CA TYR A 143 -0.93 -6.89 9.65
C TYR A 143 -1.16 -8.38 9.85
N HIS A 144 -2.42 -8.81 9.85
CA HIS A 144 -2.77 -10.21 10.10
C HIS A 144 -3.22 -10.95 8.84
N CYS A 145 -3.88 -10.27 7.92
CA CYS A 145 -4.30 -10.85 6.65
C CYS A 145 -3.28 -10.65 5.53
N CYS A 146 -2.25 -9.84 5.75
CA CYS A 146 -1.21 -9.48 4.78
C CYS A 146 -1.79 -9.04 3.43
N ARG A 147 -2.98 -8.44 3.45
CA ARG A 147 -3.64 -7.86 2.28
C ARG A 147 -3.50 -6.35 2.32
N PHE A 148 -3.21 -5.74 1.16
CA PHE A 148 -3.16 -4.31 1.04
C PHE A 148 -4.55 -3.74 1.31
N SER A 149 -4.71 -3.03 2.41
CA SER A 149 -5.97 -2.38 2.72
C SER A 149 -6.17 -1.19 1.79
N LYS A 150 -7.24 -1.23 1.02
CA LYS A 150 -7.72 -0.07 0.25
C LYS A 150 -8.38 0.97 1.17
N LEU A 151 -8.69 0.55 2.37
CA LEU A 151 -9.18 1.44 3.42
C LEU A 151 -8.02 2.34 3.83
N ALA A 152 -7.77 3.38 3.04
CA ALA A 152 -7.22 4.57 3.64
C ALA A 152 -8.10 4.84 4.86
N THR A 153 -7.51 5.15 5.99
CA THR A 153 -8.23 5.78 7.08
C THR A 153 -8.65 7.17 6.60
N GLY A 154 -9.59 7.19 5.65
CA GLY A 154 -10.28 8.41 5.29
C GLY A 154 -10.92 8.93 6.57
N TRP A 155 -10.83 10.22 6.83
CA TRP A 155 -11.51 10.81 7.99
C TRP A 155 -13.04 10.67 7.90
N ILE A 156 -13.56 10.27 6.74
CA ILE A 156 -14.96 9.91 6.50
C ILE A 156 -14.98 8.55 5.77
N GLU A 157 -15.76 7.61 6.29
CA GLU A 157 -15.92 6.28 5.70
C GLU A 157 -16.69 6.35 4.37
N ASP A 158 -16.34 5.50 3.40
CA ASP A 158 -17.01 5.42 2.10
C ASP A 158 -18.51 5.16 2.26
N ALA A 159 -18.90 4.33 3.23
CA ALA A 159 -20.31 4.07 3.57
C ALA A 159 -21.11 5.35 3.91
N VAL A 160 -20.43 6.41 4.35
CA VAL A 160 -21.05 7.72 4.62
C VAL A 160 -21.04 8.60 3.36
N LEU A 161 -20.01 8.48 2.52
CA LEU A 161 -19.84 9.29 1.31
C LEU A 161 -20.67 8.77 0.14
N ASP A 162 -20.69 7.47 -0.12
CA ASP A 162 -21.36 6.85 -1.26
C ASP A 162 -22.85 7.26 -1.40
N PRO A 163 -23.65 7.30 -0.31
CA PRO A 163 -25.04 7.75 -0.42
C PRO A 163 -25.20 9.24 -0.76
N LEU A 164 -24.13 10.03 -0.59
CA LEU A 164 -24.14 11.47 -0.87
C LEU A 164 -23.71 11.77 -2.31
N GLU A 165 -23.09 10.81 -2.99
CA GLU A 165 -22.68 10.96 -4.39
C GLU A 165 -23.93 10.97 -5.28
N GLN A 166 -24.08 12.04 -6.05
CA GLN A 166 -25.21 12.24 -6.93
C GLN A 166 -24.74 12.88 -8.25
N ASP A 167 -25.33 12.47 -9.35
CA ASP A 167 -25.14 13.13 -10.65
C ASP A 167 -25.96 14.43 -10.68
N LEU A 168 -25.32 15.53 -10.30
CA LEU A 168 -25.93 16.84 -10.18
C LEU A 168 -25.56 17.73 -11.36
N ASP A 169 -26.57 18.28 -12.03
CA ASP A 169 -26.36 19.29 -13.04
C ASP A 169 -26.03 20.64 -12.40
N ILE A 170 -24.78 21.06 -12.51
CA ILE A 170 -24.26 22.31 -11.96
C ILE A 170 -25.02 23.57 -12.50
N THR A 171 -25.57 23.49 -13.70
CA THR A 171 -26.27 24.62 -14.31
C THR A 171 -27.50 25.07 -13.52
N LYS A 172 -28.12 24.17 -12.76
CA LYS A 172 -29.25 24.46 -11.85
C LYS A 172 -28.91 25.45 -10.73
N PHE A 173 -27.60 25.63 -10.47
CA PHE A 173 -27.10 26.49 -9.41
C PHE A 173 -26.52 27.80 -9.92
N PHE A 174 -26.63 28.08 -11.23
CA PHE A 174 -26.17 29.35 -11.80
C PHE A 174 -26.91 30.55 -11.17
N GLY A 175 -26.15 31.61 -10.89
CA GLY A 175 -26.66 32.82 -10.23
C GLY A 175 -26.77 32.72 -8.70
N LYS A 176 -26.49 31.57 -8.10
CA LYS A 176 -26.44 31.39 -6.64
C LYS A 176 -25.07 31.74 -6.09
N LYS A 177 -25.03 32.09 -4.80
CA LYS A 177 -23.77 32.33 -4.09
C LYS A 177 -23.03 30.98 -3.91
N ALA A 178 -21.79 30.97 -4.31
CA ALA A 178 -20.92 29.81 -4.19
C ALA A 178 -19.63 30.13 -3.41
N TYR A 179 -19.05 29.12 -2.83
CA TYR A 179 -17.75 29.16 -2.14
C TYR A 179 -16.79 28.22 -2.87
N LEU A 180 -15.62 28.73 -3.21
CA LEU A 180 -14.60 27.99 -3.94
C LEU A 180 -13.40 27.68 -3.04
N GLY A 181 -13.05 26.41 -2.94
CA GLY A 181 -11.81 25.94 -2.34
C GLY A 181 -10.87 25.40 -3.44
N LEU A 182 -9.61 25.80 -3.39
CA LEU A 182 -8.57 25.30 -4.31
C LEU A 182 -7.41 24.75 -3.53
N ASP A 183 -7.00 23.54 -3.89
CA ASP A 183 -5.74 22.94 -3.46
C ASP A 183 -4.90 22.67 -4.71
N LEU A 184 -3.79 23.39 -4.84
CA LEU A 184 -2.96 23.38 -6.06
C LEU A 184 -1.62 22.74 -5.79
N SER A 185 -1.34 21.68 -6.54
CA SER A 185 -0.03 21.02 -6.51
C SER A 185 0.84 21.42 -7.68
N LYS A 186 2.16 21.54 -7.42
CA LYS A 186 3.15 21.93 -8.44
C LYS A 186 3.62 20.78 -9.32
N SER A 187 3.70 19.52 -8.82
CA SER A 187 4.41 18.48 -9.57
C SER A 187 4.01 17.03 -9.33
N MET A 188 3.70 16.62 -8.11
CA MET A 188 3.56 15.19 -7.78
C MET A 188 2.22 14.83 -7.14
N ASP A 189 1.50 15.81 -6.67
CA ASP A 189 0.23 15.66 -5.99
C ASP A 189 -0.96 16.00 -6.89
N ILE A 190 -2.17 15.68 -6.46
CA ILE A 190 -3.41 16.01 -7.14
C ILE A 190 -3.74 17.48 -6.88
N SER A 191 -4.11 18.22 -7.92
CA SER A 191 -4.75 19.50 -7.73
C SER A 191 -6.25 19.30 -7.64
N SER A 192 -6.90 19.96 -6.70
CA SER A 192 -8.33 19.80 -6.44
C SER A 192 -9.04 21.15 -6.40
N CYS A 193 -10.26 21.16 -6.91
CA CYS A 193 -11.19 22.26 -6.81
C CYS A 193 -12.48 21.77 -6.17
N ALA A 194 -12.95 22.46 -5.17
CA ALA A 194 -14.22 22.22 -4.50
C ALA A 194 -15.11 23.46 -4.60
N LEU A 195 -16.25 23.34 -5.25
CA LEU A 195 -17.27 24.40 -5.32
C LEU A 195 -18.45 23.99 -4.45
N MET A 196 -18.77 24.79 -3.43
CA MET A 196 -19.90 24.58 -2.54
C MET A 196 -20.97 25.61 -2.77
N VAL A 197 -22.21 25.17 -2.94
CA VAL A 197 -23.41 26.02 -3.07
C VAL A 197 -24.42 25.62 -2.00
N TRP A 198 -24.98 26.62 -1.29
CA TRP A 198 -26.12 26.40 -0.40
C TRP A 198 -27.40 26.66 -1.15
N ASP A 199 -28.30 25.70 -1.18
CA ASP A 199 -29.62 25.84 -1.75
C ASP A 199 -30.67 25.18 -0.87
N GLN A 200 -31.73 25.90 -0.56
CA GLN A 200 -32.85 25.43 0.27
C GLN A 200 -32.38 24.79 1.61
N GLY A 201 -31.34 25.37 2.23
CA GLY A 201 -30.82 24.91 3.53
C GLY A 201 -29.92 23.68 3.44
N LYS A 202 -29.54 23.23 2.24
CA LYS A 202 -28.64 22.11 2.02
C LYS A 202 -27.36 22.54 1.29
N PRO A 203 -26.20 22.02 1.65
CA PRO A 203 -24.97 22.19 0.89
C PRO A 203 -24.93 21.21 -0.28
N TYR A 204 -24.52 21.72 -1.42
CA TYR A 204 -24.18 20.94 -2.62
C TYR A 204 -22.72 21.16 -2.93
N LEU A 205 -21.97 20.07 -3.13
CA LEU A 205 -20.53 20.12 -3.36
C LEU A 205 -20.21 19.53 -4.73
N PHE A 206 -19.48 20.29 -5.53
CA PHE A 206 -18.94 19.86 -6.83
C PHE A 206 -17.43 19.78 -6.71
N LEU A 207 -16.88 18.64 -7.08
CA LEU A 207 -15.45 18.34 -6.96
C LEU A 207 -14.84 18.07 -8.33
N GLU A 208 -13.71 18.70 -8.59
CA GLU A 208 -12.88 18.44 -9.76
C GLU A 208 -11.43 18.17 -9.34
N HIS A 209 -10.83 17.17 -9.96
CA HIS A 209 -9.47 16.77 -9.65
C HIS A 209 -8.61 16.67 -10.91
N TRP A 210 -7.42 17.23 -10.85
CA TRP A 210 -6.44 17.17 -11.93
C TRP A 210 -5.18 16.46 -11.48
N VAL A 211 -4.78 15.45 -12.26
CA VAL A 211 -3.56 14.70 -12.02
C VAL A 211 -2.48 15.16 -13.01
N PRO A 212 -1.27 15.50 -12.57
CA PRO A 212 -0.20 15.91 -13.47
C PRO A 212 0.06 14.84 -14.55
N THR A 213 0.22 15.26 -15.80
CA THR A 213 0.39 14.36 -16.99
C THR A 213 1.57 13.41 -16.86
N LYS A 214 2.59 13.78 -16.10
CA LYS A 214 3.75 12.91 -15.81
C LYS A 214 3.35 11.67 -15.00
N ARG A 215 2.34 11.78 -14.15
CA ARG A 215 1.84 10.67 -13.32
C ARG A 215 0.94 9.70 -14.10
N THR A 216 0.22 10.19 -15.10
CA THR A 216 -0.67 9.37 -15.94
C THR A 216 0.08 8.43 -16.88
N LYS A 217 1.30 8.78 -17.31
CA LYS A 217 2.14 7.91 -18.16
C LYS A 217 2.56 6.61 -17.45
N TYR A 218 2.64 6.59 -16.14
CA TYR A 218 2.95 5.38 -15.36
C TYR A 218 1.73 4.49 -15.06
N ARG A 219 0.50 5.04 -15.12
CA ARG A 219 -0.73 4.27 -14.88
C ARG A 219 -1.24 3.49 -16.10
N SER A 220 -0.88 3.89 -17.32
CA SER A 220 -1.35 3.22 -18.54
C SER A 220 -0.79 1.80 -18.74
N HIS A 221 0.19 1.38 -17.95
CA HIS A 221 0.73 0.03 -17.96
C HIS A 221 0.18 -0.89 -16.86
N ALA A 222 -0.66 -0.37 -15.95
CA ALA A 222 -1.21 -1.15 -14.82
C ALA A 222 -2.65 -1.62 -15.05
N SER A 223 -3.26 -1.26 -16.18
CA SER A 223 -4.64 -1.65 -16.54
C SER A 223 -4.69 -2.32 -17.91
N LYS A 224 -3.99 -3.45 -18.03
CA LYS A 224 -4.26 -4.47 -19.07
C LYS A 224 -4.05 -5.84 -18.47
#